data_ab4cf2cb6f461ae32af17a498f8a67d7
#
_entry.id   ab4cf2cb6f461ae32af17a498f8a67d7
#
_cell.length_a   1.000
_cell.length_b   1.000
_cell.length_c   1.000
_cell.angle_alpha   90.00
_cell.angle_beta   90.00
_cell.angle_gamma   90.00
#
_symmetry.space_group_name_H-M   'P 1'
#
loop_
_entity.id
_entity.type
_entity.pdbx_description
1 polymer ?
#
loop_
_entity_poly.entity_id
_entity_poly.type
_entity_poly.pdbx_seq_one_letter_code
_entity_poly.pdbx_strand_id
1 'polypeptide(L)'
;MKKYKFTLFLTVLMITWMIIPAVAADKPNILVIWGDDIGRSNISAYTMGMMGYQTPNIDRIAKEGVIFTDYYGEQSCTAGRSSFIMGQSVFRTGLSKVGLPGAELGQREEDPTIAVLLKDQGYATGQFGKNHLGDRDEHLPTNHGFDEFFGNLYHLNAEEEPENEDYPGDMKLADGTTFRQKFGPRGVIKSTADGKIEDTGPLTKKRMETVDDETATAAIDFIERQTKANKPWFVWWSGTRMHFRTHVSQEKRTEIDKIYPNADEYTAGMIEHDMHIGQFLETLDRLGIADNTIIHYSTDNGPHYNTWPDAASTPFRGEKNTNWEGGWRVPCAVRWPGVVKPGSISNGIVHHMDWLPTFVAAAGKKDVKEDLLDGYTSQ
;
A
#
# COMPACT_ATOMS: atom_id res chain seq x y z
N MET A 1 14.82 45.86 -80.38
CA MET A 1 15.50 45.16 -79.23
C MET A 1 14.75 45.51 -77.95
N LYS A 2 13.90 44.57 -77.44
CA LYS A 2 13.15 44.77 -76.20
C LYS A 2 13.98 44.20 -75.05
N LYS A 3 14.29 45.03 -74.05
CA LYS A 3 14.98 44.62 -72.77
C LYS A 3 13.91 44.10 -71.79
N TYR A 4 13.99 42.83 -71.44
CA TYR A 4 13.22 42.28 -70.30
C TYR A 4 13.94 42.54 -69.01
N LYS A 5 13.30 43.27 -68.09
CA LYS A 5 13.75 43.40 -66.69
C LYS A 5 13.22 42.21 -65.92
N PHE A 6 14.09 41.38 -65.39
CA PHE A 6 13.80 40.29 -64.50
C PHE A 6 13.73 40.83 -63.06
N THR A 7 12.54 40.90 -62.51
CA THR A 7 12.36 41.28 -61.11
C THR A 7 12.36 40.00 -60.26
N LEU A 8 13.41 39.80 -59.46
CA LEU A 8 13.54 38.68 -58.55
C LEU A 8 12.76 38.96 -57.27
N PHE A 9 11.65 38.26 -57.04
CA PHE A 9 10.88 38.30 -55.80
C PHE A 9 11.51 37.33 -54.78
N LEU A 10 12.19 37.90 -53.77
CA LEU A 10 12.73 37.14 -52.63
C LEU A 10 11.65 36.95 -51.60
N THR A 11 10.99 35.79 -51.56
CA THR A 11 10.02 35.41 -50.53
C THR A 11 10.80 34.89 -49.32
N VAL A 12 10.94 35.73 -48.29
CA VAL A 12 11.49 35.32 -46.97
C VAL A 12 10.41 34.55 -46.22
N LEU A 13 10.54 33.23 -46.15
CA LEU A 13 9.70 32.36 -45.34
C LEU A 13 10.17 32.47 -43.87
N MET A 14 9.52 33.33 -43.08
CA MET A 14 9.70 33.32 -41.62
C MET A 14 9.08 32.06 -41.05
N ILE A 15 9.89 31.06 -40.74
CA ILE A 15 9.51 29.93 -39.90
C ILE A 15 9.51 30.41 -38.45
N THR A 16 8.35 30.84 -37.98
CA THR A 16 8.14 31.04 -36.53
C THR A 16 8.19 29.67 -35.86
N TRP A 17 9.30 29.36 -35.23
CA TRP A 17 9.36 28.26 -34.26
C TRP A 17 8.43 28.63 -33.10
N MET A 18 7.24 28.08 -33.06
CA MET A 18 6.48 28.02 -31.82
C MET A 18 7.31 27.20 -30.83
N ILE A 19 7.98 27.86 -29.92
CA ILE A 19 8.50 27.28 -28.71
C ILE A 19 7.23 26.87 -27.91
N ILE A 20 6.77 25.63 -28.11
CA ILE A 20 5.82 25.02 -27.19
C ILE A 20 6.63 24.92 -25.90
N PRO A 21 6.25 25.62 -24.82
CA PRO A 21 6.89 25.39 -23.54
C PRO A 21 6.76 23.88 -23.27
N ALA A 22 7.87 23.19 -23.06
CA ALA A 22 7.84 21.85 -22.53
C ALA A 22 7.14 22.01 -21.17
N VAL A 23 5.86 21.67 -21.13
CA VAL A 23 5.14 21.48 -19.86
C VAL A 23 5.96 20.39 -19.18
N ALA A 24 6.64 20.75 -18.09
CA ALA A 24 7.24 19.75 -17.24
C ALA A 24 6.13 18.75 -16.95
N ALA A 25 6.35 17.49 -17.29
CA ALA A 25 5.37 16.44 -17.05
C ALA A 25 4.98 16.56 -15.57
N ASP A 26 3.69 16.75 -15.30
CA ASP A 26 3.19 16.82 -13.94
C ASP A 26 3.66 15.57 -13.20
N LYS A 27 4.21 15.77 -11.99
CA LYS A 27 4.65 14.65 -11.17
C LYS A 27 3.48 13.70 -10.97
N PRO A 28 3.63 12.39 -11.22
CA PRO A 28 2.51 11.46 -11.09
C PRO A 28 2.07 11.34 -9.63
N ASN A 29 0.78 11.21 -9.41
CA ASN A 29 0.28 10.74 -8.11
C ASN A 29 0.68 9.27 -7.93
N ILE A 30 0.81 8.83 -6.69
CA ILE A 30 1.21 7.46 -6.36
C ILE A 30 0.20 6.87 -5.36
N LEU A 31 -0.53 5.87 -5.80
CA LEU A 31 -1.47 5.11 -4.97
C LEU A 31 -0.94 3.69 -4.78
N VAL A 32 -0.58 3.36 -3.56
CA VAL A 32 -0.23 2.00 -3.14
C VAL A 32 -1.41 1.41 -2.39
N ILE A 33 -1.86 0.25 -2.83
CA ILE A 33 -2.98 -0.49 -2.25
C ILE A 33 -2.47 -1.86 -1.82
N TRP A 34 -2.58 -2.16 -0.55
CA TRP A 34 -2.19 -3.45 0.00
C TRP A 34 -3.34 -4.15 0.72
N GLY A 35 -3.37 -5.48 0.59
CA GLY A 35 -4.03 -6.34 1.55
C GLY A 35 -3.04 -6.88 2.58
N ASP A 36 -3.50 -7.77 3.44
CA ASP A 36 -2.74 -8.43 4.49
C ASP A 36 -2.85 -9.94 4.30
N ASP A 37 -1.75 -10.66 4.19
CA ASP A 37 -1.70 -12.11 4.00
C ASP A 37 -2.42 -12.64 2.72
N ILE A 38 -2.54 -11.85 1.65
CA ILE A 38 -3.25 -12.27 0.43
C ILE A 38 -2.35 -13.11 -0.47
N GLY A 39 -2.77 -14.35 -0.71
CA GLY A 39 -2.09 -15.24 -1.63
C GLY A 39 -2.38 -14.96 -3.11
N ARG A 40 -1.45 -15.33 -4.01
CA ARG A 40 -1.65 -15.22 -5.47
C ARG A 40 -2.89 -15.96 -5.96
N SER A 41 -3.20 -17.10 -5.33
CA SER A 41 -4.36 -17.93 -5.70
C SER A 41 -5.68 -17.19 -5.51
N ASN A 42 -5.72 -16.23 -4.61
CA ASN A 42 -6.90 -15.43 -4.28
C ASN A 42 -7.17 -14.26 -5.25
N ILE A 43 -6.27 -14.02 -6.20
CA ILE A 43 -6.39 -12.95 -7.20
C ILE A 43 -6.73 -13.56 -8.57
N SER A 44 -7.90 -13.19 -9.12
CA SER A 44 -8.38 -13.79 -10.37
C SER A 44 -7.51 -13.45 -11.60
N ALA A 45 -6.79 -12.32 -11.60
CA ALA A 45 -5.81 -12.02 -12.64
C ALA A 45 -4.68 -13.06 -12.77
N TYR A 46 -4.36 -13.79 -11.70
CA TYR A 46 -3.35 -14.86 -11.72
C TYR A 46 -3.94 -16.25 -11.97
N THR A 47 -5.21 -16.47 -11.64
CA THR A 47 -5.78 -17.82 -11.53
C THR A 47 -7.12 -17.98 -12.23
N MET A 48 -7.63 -16.94 -12.87
CA MET A 48 -8.97 -16.92 -13.51
C MET A 48 -10.10 -17.26 -12.53
N GLY A 49 -9.92 -17.02 -11.22
CA GLY A 49 -10.93 -17.30 -10.20
C GLY A 49 -10.91 -18.72 -9.65
N MET A 50 -9.75 -19.36 -9.59
CA MET A 50 -9.59 -20.73 -9.08
C MET A 50 -10.18 -20.92 -7.68
N MET A 51 -10.21 -19.87 -6.83
CA MET A 51 -10.77 -19.93 -5.48
C MET A 51 -12.31 -19.78 -5.44
N GLY A 52 -12.98 -19.79 -6.59
CA GLY A 52 -14.44 -19.76 -6.68
C GLY A 52 -15.07 -18.37 -6.77
N TYR A 53 -14.27 -17.30 -6.77
CA TYR A 53 -14.71 -15.91 -6.91
C TYR A 53 -13.77 -15.12 -7.84
N GLN A 54 -14.16 -13.90 -8.16
CA GLN A 54 -13.39 -12.97 -9.00
C GLN A 54 -13.04 -11.73 -8.22
N THR A 55 -11.92 -11.09 -8.62
CA THR A 55 -11.44 -9.80 -8.09
C THR A 55 -11.35 -8.77 -9.22
N PRO A 56 -12.51 -8.33 -9.78
CA PRO A 56 -12.54 -7.58 -11.03
C PRO A 56 -11.84 -6.23 -10.99
N ASN A 57 -11.74 -5.60 -9.82
CA ASN A 57 -11.07 -4.30 -9.66
C ASN A 57 -9.55 -4.47 -9.61
N ILE A 58 -9.05 -5.49 -8.93
CA ILE A 58 -7.62 -5.87 -8.99
C ILE A 58 -7.26 -6.31 -10.41
N ASP A 59 -8.12 -7.08 -11.07
CA ASP A 59 -7.95 -7.50 -12.46
C ASP A 59 -7.91 -6.31 -13.41
N ARG A 60 -8.66 -5.22 -13.12
CA ARG A 60 -8.61 -3.99 -13.90
C ARG A 60 -7.20 -3.36 -13.83
N ILE A 61 -6.59 -3.28 -12.65
CA ILE A 61 -5.20 -2.79 -12.48
C ILE A 61 -4.25 -3.63 -13.34
N ALA A 62 -4.40 -4.95 -13.31
CA ALA A 62 -3.59 -5.89 -14.10
C ALA A 62 -3.77 -5.71 -15.62
N LYS A 63 -5.01 -5.56 -16.07
CA LYS A 63 -5.35 -5.38 -17.51
C LYS A 63 -4.89 -4.04 -18.06
N GLU A 64 -4.98 -2.98 -17.26
CA GLU A 64 -4.54 -1.64 -17.63
C GLU A 64 -3.05 -1.42 -17.38
N GLY A 65 -2.34 -2.41 -16.81
CA GLY A 65 -0.95 -2.36 -16.41
C GLY A 65 -0.20 -3.66 -16.66
N VAL A 66 0.59 -4.07 -15.68
CA VAL A 66 1.43 -5.28 -15.69
C VAL A 66 1.15 -6.13 -14.45
N ILE A 67 1.20 -7.45 -14.60
CA ILE A 67 1.35 -8.38 -13.48
C ILE A 67 2.78 -8.92 -13.43
N PHE A 68 3.30 -9.08 -12.21
CA PHE A 68 4.60 -9.68 -11.97
C PHE A 68 4.44 -11.13 -11.54
N THR A 69 5.13 -12.05 -12.21
CA THR A 69 5.12 -13.46 -11.86
C THR A 69 6.16 -13.80 -10.79
N ASP A 70 7.20 -12.98 -10.67
CA ASP A 70 8.35 -13.17 -9.79
C ASP A 70 8.55 -11.93 -8.90
N TYR A 71 7.50 -11.63 -8.11
CA TYR A 71 7.49 -10.52 -7.18
C TYR A 71 7.58 -11.00 -5.74
N TYR A 72 8.49 -10.41 -4.97
CA TYR A 72 8.85 -10.86 -3.65
C TYR A 72 8.56 -9.79 -2.59
N GLY A 73 7.88 -10.21 -1.54
CA GLY A 73 7.77 -9.49 -0.27
C GLY A 73 8.78 -10.02 0.73
N GLU A 74 8.33 -10.13 1.97
CA GLU A 74 9.07 -10.76 3.06
C GLU A 74 8.19 -11.87 3.68
N GLN A 75 8.76 -12.61 4.63
CA GLN A 75 8.06 -13.77 5.23
C GLN A 75 6.93 -13.40 6.21
N SER A 76 6.79 -12.12 6.62
CA SER A 76 5.76 -11.69 7.57
C SER A 76 5.43 -10.19 7.45
N CYS A 77 4.31 -9.77 8.05
CA CYS A 77 3.74 -8.43 7.87
C CYS A 77 4.72 -7.28 8.17
N THR A 78 5.26 -7.20 9.39
CA THR A 78 6.20 -6.14 9.76
C THR A 78 7.41 -6.13 8.84
N ALA A 79 7.93 -7.32 8.51
CA ALA A 79 9.06 -7.46 7.60
C ALA A 79 8.75 -6.91 6.19
N GLY A 80 7.65 -7.35 5.58
CA GLY A 80 7.24 -6.88 4.26
C GLY A 80 6.98 -5.37 4.21
N ARG A 81 6.27 -4.85 5.23
CA ARG A 81 5.96 -3.42 5.34
C ARG A 81 7.21 -2.58 5.52
N SER A 82 8.17 -3.05 6.35
CA SER A 82 9.43 -2.34 6.55
C SER A 82 10.31 -2.32 5.30
N SER A 83 10.47 -3.47 4.63
CA SER A 83 11.29 -3.55 3.41
C SER A 83 10.73 -2.67 2.28
N PHE A 84 9.41 -2.55 2.17
CA PHE A 84 8.77 -1.69 1.20
C PHE A 84 8.96 -0.20 1.51
N ILE A 85 8.53 0.24 2.69
CA ILE A 85 8.49 1.68 2.98
C ILE A 85 9.88 2.29 3.14
N MET A 86 10.86 1.49 3.62
CA MET A 86 12.23 1.95 3.84
C MET A 86 13.19 1.59 2.69
N GLY A 87 12.77 0.76 1.73
CA GLY A 87 13.62 0.30 0.63
C GLY A 87 14.87 -0.46 1.10
N GLN A 88 14.81 -1.12 2.26
CA GLN A 88 15.93 -1.77 2.91
C GLN A 88 15.62 -3.21 3.31
N SER A 89 16.67 -4.04 3.32
CA SER A 89 16.57 -5.40 3.87
C SER A 89 16.21 -5.36 5.35
N VAL A 90 15.33 -6.28 5.76
CA VAL A 90 14.91 -6.46 7.17
C VAL A 90 16.07 -6.78 8.12
N PHE A 91 17.18 -7.31 7.61
CA PHE A 91 18.40 -7.51 8.40
C PHE A 91 19.07 -6.18 8.77
N ARG A 92 18.82 -5.13 8.00
CA ARG A 92 19.35 -3.79 8.26
C ARG A 92 18.44 -3.01 9.19
N THR A 93 17.13 -3.04 8.98
CA THR A 93 16.15 -2.34 9.82
C THR A 93 15.95 -3.02 11.18
N GLY A 94 16.25 -4.31 11.30
CA GLY A 94 15.95 -5.13 12.48
C GLY A 94 14.48 -5.60 12.56
N LEU A 95 13.62 -5.10 11.67
CA LEU A 95 12.18 -5.41 11.66
C LEU A 95 11.89 -6.72 10.88
N SER A 96 12.57 -7.80 11.27
CA SER A 96 12.56 -9.08 10.56
C SER A 96 11.45 -10.05 10.98
N LYS A 97 10.62 -9.67 11.97
CA LYS A 97 9.53 -10.51 12.51
C LYS A 97 8.29 -9.66 12.76
N VAL A 98 7.16 -10.36 12.98
CA VAL A 98 5.90 -9.74 13.39
C VAL A 98 6.09 -8.95 14.68
N GLY A 99 5.75 -7.66 14.65
CA GLY A 99 5.69 -6.82 15.83
C GLY A 99 4.50 -7.20 16.73
N LEU A 100 4.70 -7.12 18.04
CA LEU A 100 3.67 -7.41 19.04
C LEU A 100 3.38 -6.15 19.88
N PRO A 101 2.16 -6.01 20.42
CA PRO A 101 1.82 -4.91 21.31
C PRO A 101 2.79 -4.77 22.47
N GLY A 102 3.20 -3.53 22.76
CA GLY A 102 4.14 -3.22 23.83
C GLY A 102 5.61 -3.52 23.53
N ALA A 103 5.94 -3.98 22.31
CA ALA A 103 7.33 -4.16 21.91
C ALA A 103 8.07 -2.80 21.81
N GLU A 104 9.34 -2.81 22.19
CA GLU A 104 10.18 -1.60 22.10
C GLU A 104 10.66 -1.32 20.69
N LEU A 105 10.71 -2.38 19.86
CA LEU A 105 11.21 -2.30 18.50
C LEU A 105 10.13 -1.77 17.55
N GLY A 106 10.48 -0.75 16.81
CA GLY A 106 9.68 -0.15 15.75
C GLY A 106 10.57 0.52 14.70
N GLN A 107 9.95 1.26 13.81
CA GLN A 107 10.64 2.06 12.81
C GLN A 107 11.51 3.11 13.51
N ARG A 108 12.77 3.24 13.12
CA ARG A 108 13.71 4.18 13.71
C ARG A 108 13.72 5.51 12.95
N GLU A 109 14.05 6.58 13.65
CA GLU A 109 14.10 7.93 13.08
C GLU A 109 15.10 8.05 11.91
N GLU A 110 16.23 7.36 11.99
CA GLU A 110 17.26 7.38 10.96
C GLU A 110 16.93 6.58 9.69
N ASP A 111 15.91 5.72 9.71
CA ASP A 111 15.54 4.93 8.54
C ASP A 111 14.80 5.80 7.50
N PRO A 112 15.32 5.91 6.26
CA PRO A 112 14.63 6.66 5.21
C PRO A 112 13.31 5.98 4.86
N THR A 113 12.33 6.77 4.42
CA THR A 113 11.06 6.24 3.91
C THR A 113 10.71 6.82 2.56
N ILE A 114 9.88 6.09 1.81
CA ILE A 114 9.27 6.60 0.58
C ILE A 114 8.57 7.95 0.88
N ALA A 115 7.86 8.04 2.01
CA ALA A 115 7.12 9.24 2.39
C ALA A 115 8.02 10.46 2.62
N VAL A 116 9.11 10.30 3.39
CA VAL A 116 10.11 11.40 3.59
C VAL A 116 10.68 11.87 2.26
N LEU A 117 11.14 10.92 1.43
CA LEU A 117 11.80 11.28 0.17
C LEU A 117 10.84 11.90 -0.86
N LEU A 118 9.58 11.48 -0.89
CA LEU A 118 8.56 12.09 -1.75
C LEU A 118 8.11 13.45 -1.21
N LYS A 119 8.03 13.64 0.11
CA LYS A 119 7.74 14.92 0.73
C LYS A 119 8.78 15.98 0.35
N ASP A 120 10.06 15.61 0.31
CA ASP A 120 11.14 16.47 -0.21
C ASP A 120 10.98 16.83 -1.69
N GLN A 121 10.24 16.02 -2.43
CA GLN A 121 9.87 16.29 -3.83
C GLN A 121 8.55 17.10 -3.94
N GLY A 122 7.96 17.55 -2.83
CA GLY A 122 6.75 18.36 -2.81
C GLY A 122 5.43 17.60 -2.77
N TYR A 123 5.46 16.30 -2.54
CA TYR A 123 4.25 15.48 -2.38
C TYR A 123 3.55 15.75 -1.05
N ALA A 124 2.24 15.65 -1.06
CA ALA A 124 1.46 15.37 0.15
C ALA A 124 1.46 13.86 0.39
N THR A 125 1.51 13.44 1.64
CA THR A 125 1.73 12.03 1.99
C THR A 125 0.71 11.55 3.01
N GLY A 126 0.02 10.45 2.73
CA GLY A 126 -0.99 9.87 3.62
C GLY A 126 -0.86 8.36 3.73
N GLN A 127 -0.97 7.83 4.94
CA GLN A 127 -1.07 6.40 5.19
C GLN A 127 -2.39 6.08 5.90
N PHE A 128 -3.11 5.10 5.39
CA PHE A 128 -4.43 4.71 5.90
C PHE A 128 -4.53 3.20 6.02
N GLY A 129 -5.11 2.72 7.12
CA GLY A 129 -5.18 1.30 7.44
C GLY A 129 -4.01 0.81 8.29
N LYS A 130 -3.65 -0.46 8.16
CA LYS A 130 -2.64 -1.11 9.00
C LYS A 130 -1.22 -0.58 8.76
N ASN A 131 -0.54 -0.11 9.83
CA ASN A 131 0.88 0.28 9.80
C ASN A 131 1.83 -0.88 10.13
N HIS A 132 1.75 -1.43 11.31
CA HIS A 132 2.52 -2.57 11.83
C HIS A 132 4.05 -2.41 11.88
N LEU A 133 4.53 -1.18 12.13
CA LEU A 133 5.96 -0.84 12.24
C LEU A 133 6.34 -0.29 13.62
N GLY A 134 5.63 -0.71 14.66
CA GLY A 134 5.77 -0.26 16.04
C GLY A 134 4.56 0.51 16.53
N ASP A 135 4.41 0.62 17.87
CA ASP A 135 3.21 1.19 18.51
C ASP A 135 3.48 2.39 19.41
N ARG A 136 4.73 2.76 19.61
CA ARG A 136 5.10 3.97 20.35
C ARG A 136 4.81 5.21 19.51
N ASP A 137 4.66 6.34 20.15
CA ASP A 137 4.39 7.61 19.44
C ASP A 137 5.51 7.93 18.43
N GLU A 138 6.77 7.67 18.79
CA GLU A 138 7.91 7.84 17.89
C GLU A 138 7.87 6.95 16.63
N HIS A 139 7.14 5.82 16.67
CA HIS A 139 7.01 4.90 15.53
C HIS A 139 5.84 5.22 14.60
N LEU A 140 5.01 6.22 14.94
CA LEU A 140 3.84 6.54 14.13
C LEU A 140 4.24 7.08 12.75
N PRO A 141 3.50 6.74 11.69
CA PRO A 141 3.82 7.15 10.32
C PRO A 141 4.06 8.64 10.15
N THR A 142 3.38 9.47 10.94
CA THR A 142 3.52 10.94 10.87
C THR A 142 4.87 11.44 11.38
N ASN A 143 5.63 10.64 12.12
CA ASN A 143 7.04 10.92 12.48
C ASN A 143 8.03 10.41 11.42
N HIS A 144 7.53 9.69 10.40
CA HIS A 144 8.32 9.08 9.33
C HIS A 144 7.90 9.55 7.93
N GLY A 145 7.49 10.83 7.83
CA GLY A 145 7.26 11.52 6.58
C GLY A 145 5.81 11.58 6.10
N PHE A 146 4.86 10.89 6.72
CA PHE A 146 3.46 11.05 6.38
C PHE A 146 2.86 12.32 6.99
N ASP A 147 2.06 13.04 6.21
CA ASP A 147 1.31 14.21 6.70
C ASP A 147 0.11 13.80 7.55
N GLU A 148 -0.54 12.70 7.17
CA GLU A 148 -1.71 12.15 7.86
C GLU A 148 -1.61 10.62 7.97
N PHE A 149 -2.04 10.11 9.11
CA PHE A 149 -2.25 8.69 9.36
C PHE A 149 -3.61 8.45 10.02
N PHE A 150 -4.33 7.43 9.54
CA PHE A 150 -5.50 6.89 10.21
C PHE A 150 -5.58 5.39 10.03
N GLY A 151 -5.42 4.63 11.12
CA GLY A 151 -5.41 3.18 11.04
C GLY A 151 -4.99 2.49 12.33
N ASN A 152 -4.85 1.18 12.25
CA ASN A 152 -4.43 0.31 13.34
C ASN A 152 -2.93 -0.02 13.26
N LEU A 153 -2.36 -0.37 14.40
CA LEU A 153 -0.92 -0.57 14.54
C LEU A 153 -0.51 -2.04 14.52
N TYR A 154 -1.47 -2.96 14.57
CA TYR A 154 -1.24 -4.40 14.66
C TYR A 154 -2.13 -5.19 13.69
N HIS A 155 -1.94 -6.51 13.70
CA HIS A 155 -2.76 -7.49 13.02
C HIS A 155 -4.06 -7.79 13.79
N LEU A 156 -5.08 -8.23 13.07
CA LEU A 156 -6.43 -8.38 13.62
C LEU A 156 -6.52 -9.29 14.85
N ASN A 157 -5.77 -10.41 14.89
CA ASN A 157 -5.83 -11.27 16.06
C ASN A 157 -5.26 -10.62 17.34
N ALA A 158 -4.23 -9.75 17.23
CA ALA A 158 -3.75 -9.02 18.41
C ALA A 158 -4.77 -7.98 18.88
N GLU A 159 -5.46 -7.34 17.95
CA GLU A 159 -6.53 -6.38 18.26
C GLU A 159 -7.76 -7.05 18.87
N GLU A 160 -8.05 -8.30 18.47
CA GLU A 160 -9.18 -9.10 19.00
C GLU A 160 -8.91 -9.69 20.39
N GLU A 161 -7.64 -9.98 20.72
CA GLU A 161 -7.24 -10.64 21.98
C GLU A 161 -7.91 -10.05 23.24
N PRO A 162 -8.03 -8.71 23.42
CA PRO A 162 -8.67 -8.15 24.60
C PRO A 162 -10.14 -8.50 24.81
N GLU A 163 -10.82 -9.05 23.79
CA GLU A 163 -12.22 -9.49 23.86
C GLU A 163 -12.37 -10.98 24.21
N ASN A 164 -11.27 -11.73 24.31
CA ASN A 164 -11.32 -13.13 24.69
C ASN A 164 -11.53 -13.30 26.19
N GLU A 165 -12.32 -14.31 26.60
CA GLU A 165 -12.66 -14.55 27.99
C GLU A 165 -11.42 -14.88 28.86
N ASP A 166 -10.40 -15.51 28.28
CA ASP A 166 -9.16 -15.89 28.94
C ASP A 166 -8.04 -14.80 28.85
N TYR A 167 -8.34 -13.63 28.30
CA TYR A 167 -7.37 -12.55 28.22
C TYR A 167 -6.95 -12.05 29.60
N PRO A 168 -5.65 -12.13 29.98
CA PRO A 168 -5.18 -11.87 31.32
C PRO A 168 -5.06 -10.37 31.64
N GLY A 169 -5.98 -9.54 31.16
CA GLY A 169 -5.87 -8.09 31.13
C GLY A 169 -5.54 -7.45 32.48
N ASP A 170 -6.10 -7.97 33.57
CA ASP A 170 -5.92 -7.43 34.93
C ASP A 170 -4.75 -8.06 35.69
N MET A 171 -4.06 -9.03 35.10
CA MET A 171 -2.90 -9.68 35.70
C MET A 171 -1.80 -8.65 35.99
N LYS A 172 -1.37 -8.59 37.25
CA LYS A 172 -0.27 -7.69 37.66
C LYS A 172 1.08 -8.26 37.23
N LEU A 173 1.89 -7.41 36.64
CA LEU A 173 3.28 -7.67 36.25
C LEU A 173 4.26 -7.23 37.37
N ALA A 174 5.50 -7.68 37.28
CA ALA A 174 6.53 -7.39 38.26
C ALA A 174 6.86 -5.88 38.44
N ASP A 175 6.62 -5.09 37.37
CA ASP A 175 6.80 -3.62 37.38
C ASP A 175 5.58 -2.85 37.93
N GLY A 176 4.53 -3.58 38.40
CA GLY A 176 3.32 -3.00 38.98
C GLY A 176 2.24 -2.62 37.96
N THR A 177 2.53 -2.69 36.66
CA THR A 177 1.54 -2.48 35.61
C THR A 177 0.63 -3.70 35.45
N THR A 178 -0.49 -3.56 34.74
CA THR A 178 -1.27 -4.71 34.33
C THR A 178 -0.79 -5.23 32.97
N PHE A 179 -1.14 -6.48 32.65
CA PHE A 179 -0.86 -7.07 31.33
C PHE A 179 -1.43 -6.19 30.22
N ARG A 180 -2.70 -5.74 30.35
CA ARG A 180 -3.34 -4.84 29.38
C ARG A 180 -2.61 -3.52 29.22
N GLN A 181 -2.12 -2.92 30.31
CA GLN A 181 -1.36 -1.65 30.22
C GLN A 181 -0.05 -1.80 29.46
N LYS A 182 0.59 -2.96 29.53
CA LYS A 182 1.90 -3.18 28.93
C LYS A 182 1.83 -3.81 27.53
N PHE A 183 0.91 -4.72 27.32
CA PHE A 183 0.82 -5.56 26.11
C PHE A 183 -0.54 -5.47 25.40
N GLY A 184 -1.46 -4.62 25.88
CA GLY A 184 -2.70 -4.37 25.17
C GLY A 184 -2.44 -3.55 23.91
N PRO A 185 -3.10 -3.89 22.78
CA PRO A 185 -3.01 -3.09 21.56
C PRO A 185 -3.60 -1.69 21.81
N ARG A 186 -3.02 -0.70 21.16
CA ARG A 186 -3.63 0.63 21.04
C ARG A 186 -4.84 0.53 20.12
N GLY A 187 -5.76 1.50 20.23
CA GLY A 187 -6.89 1.57 19.32
C GLY A 187 -6.52 2.01 17.91
N VAL A 188 -7.52 2.33 17.12
CA VAL A 188 -7.34 2.91 15.79
C VAL A 188 -6.87 4.36 15.96
N ILE A 189 -5.67 4.65 15.53
CA ILE A 189 -4.98 5.93 15.74
C ILE A 189 -5.21 6.86 14.56
N LYS A 190 -5.49 8.12 14.88
CA LYS A 190 -5.44 9.23 13.94
C LYS A 190 -4.32 10.16 14.34
N SER A 191 -3.38 10.44 13.43
CA SER A 191 -2.29 11.37 13.70
C SER A 191 -1.97 12.27 12.50
N THR A 192 -1.35 13.40 12.79
CA THR A 192 -0.94 14.40 11.79
C THR A 192 0.49 14.87 12.05
N ALA A 193 1.17 15.33 11.02
CA ALA A 193 2.59 15.73 11.07
C ALA A 193 2.87 16.93 12.03
N ASP A 194 1.85 17.62 12.51
CA ASP A 194 1.95 18.65 13.55
C ASP A 194 2.05 18.08 14.99
N GLY A 195 2.12 16.74 15.12
CA GLY A 195 2.25 16.04 16.39
C GLY A 195 0.93 15.72 17.10
N LYS A 196 -0.22 15.99 16.46
CA LYS A 196 -1.50 15.64 17.03
C LYS A 196 -1.72 14.13 16.90
N ILE A 197 -2.07 13.48 18.02
CA ILE A 197 -2.37 12.05 18.11
C ILE A 197 -3.72 11.90 18.82
N GLU A 198 -4.60 11.10 18.22
CA GLU A 198 -5.92 10.76 18.75
C GLU A 198 -6.10 9.24 18.68
N ASP A 199 -6.35 8.60 19.81
CA ASP A 199 -6.83 7.22 19.86
C ASP A 199 -8.36 7.26 19.71
N THR A 200 -8.87 6.77 18.58
CA THR A 200 -10.31 6.80 18.27
C THR A 200 -11.07 5.62 18.85
N GLY A 201 -10.43 4.85 19.72
CA GLY A 201 -10.98 3.67 20.38
C GLY A 201 -10.51 2.35 19.81
N PRO A 202 -10.77 1.24 20.52
CA PRO A 202 -10.24 -0.06 20.20
C PRO A 202 -10.76 -0.60 18.86
N LEU A 203 -9.94 -1.40 18.20
CA LEU A 203 -10.36 -2.18 17.04
C LEU A 203 -10.98 -3.51 17.50
N THR A 204 -12.23 -3.43 17.97
CA THR A 204 -13.02 -4.59 18.38
C THR A 204 -13.45 -5.43 17.19
N LYS A 205 -13.86 -6.69 17.42
CA LYS A 205 -14.49 -7.57 16.40
C LYS A 205 -15.58 -6.84 15.62
N LYS A 206 -16.40 -6.06 16.32
CA LYS A 206 -17.48 -5.28 15.69
C LYS A 206 -16.94 -4.16 14.79
N ARG A 207 -15.88 -3.45 15.20
CA ARG A 207 -15.27 -2.41 14.39
C ARG A 207 -14.47 -2.97 13.23
N MET A 208 -13.93 -4.20 13.35
CA MET A 208 -13.26 -4.90 12.23
C MET A 208 -14.17 -5.10 11.02
N GLU A 209 -15.49 -5.15 11.22
CA GLU A 209 -16.47 -5.23 10.13
C GLU A 209 -16.44 -3.99 9.23
N THR A 210 -16.00 -2.82 9.73
CA THR A 210 -16.10 -1.52 9.03
C THR A 210 -14.81 -0.70 8.98
N VAL A 211 -13.74 -1.14 9.64
CA VAL A 211 -12.50 -0.35 9.72
C VAL A 211 -11.87 -0.07 8.35
N ASP A 212 -12.00 -1.01 7.42
CA ASP A 212 -11.49 -0.81 6.06
C ASP A 212 -12.33 0.21 5.28
N ASP A 213 -13.65 0.31 5.52
CA ASP A 213 -14.50 1.41 5.03
C ASP A 213 -14.08 2.75 5.61
N GLU A 214 -13.80 2.81 6.95
CA GLU A 214 -13.36 4.03 7.62
C GLU A 214 -12.05 4.55 7.01
N THR A 215 -11.08 3.67 6.85
CA THR A 215 -9.73 4.02 6.35
C THR A 215 -9.72 4.30 4.85
N ALA A 216 -10.50 3.58 4.04
CA ALA A 216 -10.66 3.86 2.61
C ALA A 216 -11.32 5.21 2.37
N THR A 217 -12.38 5.53 3.14
CA THR A 217 -13.04 6.83 3.08
C THR A 217 -12.07 7.96 3.41
N ALA A 218 -11.27 7.81 4.47
CA ALA A 218 -10.27 8.81 4.85
C ALA A 218 -9.18 8.99 3.79
N ALA A 219 -8.74 7.88 3.16
CA ALA A 219 -7.77 7.92 2.05
C ALA A 219 -8.34 8.63 0.82
N ILE A 220 -9.59 8.36 0.46
CA ILE A 220 -10.29 9.03 -0.66
C ILE A 220 -10.46 10.53 -0.37
N ASP A 221 -10.86 10.91 0.84
CA ASP A 221 -10.95 12.32 1.24
C ASP A 221 -9.58 13.03 1.12
N PHE A 222 -8.51 12.38 1.56
CA PHE A 222 -7.15 12.90 1.38
C PHE A 222 -6.81 13.11 -0.10
N ILE A 223 -7.07 12.11 -0.96
CA ILE A 223 -6.85 12.20 -2.42
C ILE A 223 -7.61 13.38 -3.01
N GLU A 224 -8.89 13.53 -2.68
CA GLU A 224 -9.73 14.62 -3.19
C GLU A 224 -9.22 16.00 -2.75
N ARG A 225 -8.84 16.15 -1.48
CA ARG A 225 -8.31 17.41 -0.94
C ARG A 225 -6.99 17.79 -1.61
N GLN A 226 -6.06 16.84 -1.77
CA GLN A 226 -4.77 17.14 -2.39
C GLN A 226 -4.89 17.39 -3.90
N THR A 227 -5.75 16.66 -4.60
CA THR A 227 -6.06 16.90 -6.01
C THR A 227 -6.68 18.28 -6.22
N LYS A 228 -7.63 18.69 -5.38
CA LYS A 228 -8.22 20.03 -5.41
C LYS A 228 -7.18 21.12 -5.12
N ALA A 229 -6.19 20.84 -4.29
CA ALA A 229 -5.07 21.73 -3.99
C ALA A 229 -4.01 21.76 -5.10
N ASN A 230 -4.19 20.98 -6.17
CA ASN A 230 -3.23 20.80 -7.26
C ASN A 230 -1.84 20.37 -6.78
N LYS A 231 -1.79 19.50 -5.76
CA LYS A 231 -0.58 18.99 -5.14
C LYS A 231 -0.42 17.51 -5.47
N PRO A 232 0.73 17.03 -5.98
CA PRO A 232 0.97 15.62 -6.17
C PRO A 232 0.93 14.92 -4.81
N TRP A 233 0.45 13.68 -4.78
CA TRP A 233 0.26 12.96 -3.54
C TRP A 233 0.76 11.51 -3.63
N PHE A 234 1.20 11.01 -2.48
CA PHE A 234 1.49 9.62 -2.21
C PHE A 234 0.53 9.12 -1.13
N VAL A 235 -0.25 8.13 -1.47
CA VAL A 235 -1.16 7.45 -0.54
C VAL A 235 -0.79 5.98 -0.46
N TRP A 236 -0.61 5.47 0.75
CA TRP A 236 -0.52 4.06 1.03
C TRP A 236 -1.76 3.62 1.81
N TRP A 237 -2.72 3.01 1.12
CA TRP A 237 -3.86 2.36 1.77
C TRP A 237 -3.55 0.88 1.99
N SER A 238 -3.67 0.44 3.24
CA SER A 238 -3.29 -0.88 3.70
C SER A 238 -4.48 -1.49 4.43
N GLY A 239 -5.39 -2.13 3.68
CA GLY A 239 -6.54 -2.82 4.27
C GLY A 239 -6.09 -3.86 5.31
N THR A 240 -6.91 -4.07 6.33
CA THR A 240 -6.64 -5.06 7.38
C THR A 240 -6.95 -6.48 6.93
N ARG A 241 -7.82 -6.61 5.93
CA ARG A 241 -8.14 -7.86 5.25
C ARG A 241 -6.98 -8.28 4.34
N MET A 242 -6.60 -9.53 4.25
CA MET A 242 -7.31 -10.74 4.72
C MET A 242 -6.57 -11.43 5.88
N HIS A 243 -6.00 -10.69 6.81
CA HIS A 243 -5.42 -11.34 7.98
C HIS A 243 -6.46 -12.29 8.62
N PHE A 244 -6.05 -13.43 9.17
CA PHE A 244 -6.99 -14.29 9.89
C PHE A 244 -7.63 -13.51 11.07
N ARG A 245 -8.85 -13.85 11.47
CA ARG A 245 -9.74 -13.04 12.31
C ARG A 245 -10.32 -11.81 11.58
N THR A 246 -10.42 -11.89 10.26
CA THR A 246 -11.26 -10.95 9.50
C THR A 246 -12.73 -11.13 9.87
N HIS A 247 -13.47 -10.02 9.93
CA HIS A 247 -14.91 -10.03 10.17
C HIS A 247 -15.60 -9.22 9.07
N VAL A 248 -16.67 -9.79 8.48
CA VAL A 248 -17.51 -9.14 7.47
C VAL A 248 -18.89 -8.94 8.05
N SER A 249 -19.46 -7.73 7.89
CA SER A 249 -20.79 -7.42 8.42
C SER A 249 -21.86 -8.31 7.79
N GLN A 250 -22.93 -8.60 8.54
CA GLN A 250 -24.07 -9.38 8.04
C GLN A 250 -24.74 -8.72 6.83
N GLU A 251 -24.73 -7.40 6.77
CA GLU A 251 -25.24 -6.64 5.63
C GLU A 251 -24.43 -6.94 4.35
N LYS A 252 -23.10 -6.85 4.44
CA LYS A 252 -22.20 -7.15 3.33
C LYS A 252 -22.26 -8.62 2.91
N ARG A 253 -22.32 -9.52 3.87
CA ARG A 253 -22.50 -10.96 3.56
C ARG A 253 -23.80 -11.19 2.77
N THR A 254 -24.90 -10.55 3.17
CA THR A 254 -26.19 -10.65 2.46
C THR A 254 -26.11 -10.08 1.03
N GLU A 255 -25.32 -9.03 0.81
CA GLU A 255 -25.06 -8.47 -0.51
C GLU A 255 -24.23 -9.45 -1.37
N ILE A 256 -23.16 -9.96 -0.82
CA ILE A 256 -22.24 -10.89 -1.49
C ILE A 256 -22.88 -12.22 -1.81
N ASP A 257 -23.71 -12.77 -0.91
CA ASP A 257 -24.43 -14.04 -1.11
C ASP A 257 -25.38 -14.02 -2.35
N LYS A 258 -25.80 -12.85 -2.81
CA LYS A 258 -26.58 -12.74 -4.06
C LYS A 258 -25.75 -13.08 -5.31
N ILE A 259 -24.45 -12.89 -5.24
CA ILE A 259 -23.50 -13.13 -6.35
C ILE A 259 -22.77 -14.45 -6.14
N TYR A 260 -22.34 -14.70 -4.90
CA TYR A 260 -21.59 -15.88 -4.48
C TYR A 260 -22.32 -16.58 -3.31
N PRO A 261 -23.34 -17.41 -3.60
CA PRO A 261 -24.13 -18.07 -2.57
C PRO A 261 -23.29 -18.96 -1.66
N ASN A 262 -23.48 -18.82 -0.35
CA ASN A 262 -22.72 -19.52 0.71
C ASN A 262 -21.24 -19.16 0.73
N ALA A 263 -20.86 -17.94 0.38
CA ALA A 263 -19.51 -17.45 0.56
C ALA A 263 -19.06 -17.60 2.03
N ASP A 264 -17.90 -18.21 2.24
CA ASP A 264 -17.25 -18.23 3.55
C ASP A 264 -16.77 -16.83 3.96
N GLU A 265 -16.27 -16.68 5.18
CA GLU A 265 -15.81 -15.39 5.72
C GLU A 265 -14.65 -14.82 4.91
N TYR A 266 -13.72 -15.67 4.47
CA TYR A 266 -12.56 -15.24 3.69
C TYR A 266 -12.99 -14.77 2.29
N THR A 267 -13.82 -15.54 1.60
CA THR A 267 -14.37 -15.16 0.28
C THR A 267 -15.11 -13.84 0.36
N ALA A 268 -16.00 -13.67 1.35
CA ALA A 268 -16.73 -12.42 1.54
C ALA A 268 -15.78 -11.24 1.80
N GLY A 269 -14.76 -11.42 2.64
CA GLY A 269 -13.75 -10.40 2.92
C GLY A 269 -12.92 -10.02 1.70
N MET A 270 -12.53 -10.98 0.85
CA MET A 270 -11.81 -10.71 -0.39
C MET A 270 -12.63 -9.92 -1.40
N ILE A 271 -13.91 -10.24 -1.51
CA ILE A 271 -14.83 -9.51 -2.40
C ILE A 271 -15.00 -8.07 -1.91
N GLU A 272 -15.18 -7.87 -0.60
CA GLU A 272 -15.28 -6.54 -0.01
C GLU A 272 -13.96 -5.75 -0.15
N HIS A 273 -12.80 -6.40 0.00
CA HIS A 273 -11.51 -5.80 -0.27
C HIS A 273 -11.41 -5.32 -1.74
N ASP A 274 -11.81 -6.16 -2.69
CA ASP A 274 -11.85 -5.79 -4.11
C ASP A 274 -12.83 -4.63 -4.39
N MET A 275 -13.97 -4.57 -3.68
CA MET A 275 -14.91 -3.42 -3.76
C MET A 275 -14.26 -2.12 -3.29
N HIS A 276 -13.45 -2.12 -2.22
CA HIS A 276 -12.71 -0.93 -1.79
C HIS A 276 -11.74 -0.45 -2.89
N ILE A 277 -11.06 -1.38 -3.56
CA ILE A 277 -10.20 -1.04 -4.70
C ILE A 277 -11.01 -0.39 -5.83
N GLY A 278 -12.21 -0.89 -6.08
CA GLY A 278 -13.16 -0.28 -7.01
C GLY A 278 -13.44 1.18 -6.68
N GLN A 279 -13.69 1.51 -5.40
CA GLN A 279 -13.93 2.89 -4.95
C GLN A 279 -12.73 3.82 -5.24
N PHE A 280 -11.49 3.34 -5.04
CA PHE A 280 -10.30 4.10 -5.42
C PHE A 280 -10.23 4.34 -6.93
N LEU A 281 -10.41 3.31 -7.74
CA LEU A 281 -10.36 3.42 -9.20
C LEU A 281 -11.44 4.37 -9.74
N GLU A 282 -12.66 4.25 -9.26
CA GLU A 282 -13.77 5.15 -9.60
C GLU A 282 -13.49 6.60 -9.18
N THR A 283 -12.84 6.81 -8.03
CA THR A 283 -12.44 8.14 -7.57
C THR A 283 -11.41 8.76 -8.50
N LEU A 284 -10.39 7.99 -8.93
CA LEU A 284 -9.39 8.49 -9.90
C LEU A 284 -10.01 8.83 -11.25
N ASP A 285 -10.95 8.00 -11.73
CA ASP A 285 -11.68 8.24 -12.98
C ASP A 285 -12.56 9.51 -12.87
N ARG A 286 -13.33 9.64 -11.79
CA ARG A 286 -14.20 10.80 -11.53
C ARG A 286 -13.42 12.12 -11.40
N LEU A 287 -12.24 12.08 -10.80
CA LEU A 287 -11.37 13.26 -10.68
C LEU A 287 -10.58 13.56 -11.95
N GLY A 288 -10.60 12.68 -12.95
CA GLY A 288 -9.87 12.84 -14.20
C GLY A 288 -8.35 12.75 -14.06
N ILE A 289 -7.86 12.06 -13.02
CA ILE A 289 -6.43 11.95 -12.70
C ILE A 289 -5.87 10.54 -12.91
N ALA A 290 -6.69 9.61 -13.39
CA ALA A 290 -6.30 8.21 -13.58
C ALA A 290 -5.05 8.07 -14.45
N ASP A 291 -4.92 8.87 -15.51
CA ASP A 291 -3.78 8.81 -16.44
C ASP A 291 -2.49 9.44 -15.88
N ASN A 292 -2.59 10.23 -14.80
CA ASN A 292 -1.44 10.78 -14.08
C ASN A 292 -1.24 10.13 -12.70
N THR A 293 -1.68 8.88 -12.53
CA THR A 293 -1.55 8.15 -11.27
C THR A 293 -0.91 6.80 -11.48
N ILE A 294 0.16 6.53 -10.73
CA ILE A 294 0.75 5.20 -10.57
C ILE A 294 -0.08 4.45 -9.54
N ILE A 295 -0.58 3.27 -9.90
CA ILE A 295 -1.29 2.39 -8.98
C ILE A 295 -0.46 1.12 -8.79
N HIS A 296 -0.13 0.82 -7.55
CA HIS A 296 0.59 -0.38 -7.14
C HIS A 296 -0.29 -1.20 -6.20
N TYR A 297 -0.67 -2.39 -6.62
CA TYR A 297 -1.38 -3.36 -5.78
C TYR A 297 -0.45 -4.50 -5.38
N SER A 298 -0.42 -4.85 -4.09
CA SER A 298 0.29 -6.02 -3.56
C SER A 298 -0.24 -6.44 -2.19
N THR A 299 0.56 -7.21 -1.46
CA THR A 299 0.39 -7.62 -0.07
C THR A 299 1.76 -7.66 0.61
N ASP A 300 1.79 -7.78 1.91
CA ASP A 300 3.03 -7.75 2.71
C ASP A 300 3.84 -9.06 2.67
N ASN A 301 3.17 -10.19 2.66
CA ASN A 301 3.74 -11.54 2.64
C ASN A 301 2.78 -12.55 2.01
N GLY A 302 3.22 -13.79 1.87
CA GLY A 302 2.39 -14.89 1.40
C GLY A 302 1.22 -15.22 2.34
N PRO A 303 0.27 -16.06 1.91
CA PRO A 303 -0.93 -16.36 2.67
C PRO A 303 -0.60 -17.13 3.96
N HIS A 304 -1.49 -17.06 4.95
CA HIS A 304 -1.31 -17.69 6.24
C HIS A 304 -2.11 -19.01 6.33
N TYR A 305 -1.50 -20.07 6.81
CA TYR A 305 -2.14 -21.41 6.91
C TYR A 305 -3.42 -21.44 7.78
N ASN A 306 -3.57 -20.48 8.71
CA ASN A 306 -4.78 -20.38 9.54
C ASN A 306 -6.05 -20.06 8.75
N THR A 307 -5.91 -19.66 7.48
CA THR A 307 -7.03 -19.35 6.57
C THR A 307 -7.31 -20.49 5.59
N TRP A 308 -6.60 -21.63 5.71
CA TRP A 308 -6.86 -22.79 4.88
C TRP A 308 -8.22 -23.44 5.22
N PRO A 309 -9.06 -23.88 4.25
CA PRO A 309 -8.75 -24.03 2.82
C PRO A 309 -9.06 -22.81 1.96
N ASP A 310 -9.61 -21.72 2.52
CA ASP A 310 -10.14 -20.56 1.78
C ASP A 310 -9.01 -19.69 1.24
N ALA A 311 -7.85 -19.71 1.90
CA ALA A 311 -6.58 -19.18 1.44
C ALA A 311 -5.44 -20.17 1.71
N ALA A 312 -4.19 -19.71 1.81
CA ALA A 312 -2.98 -20.50 1.95
C ALA A 312 -2.75 -21.53 0.82
N SER A 313 -3.54 -21.44 -0.25
CA SER A 313 -3.35 -22.22 -1.48
C SER A 313 -2.42 -21.44 -2.41
N THR A 314 -1.19 -21.91 -2.53
CA THR A 314 -0.18 -21.33 -3.42
C THR A 314 0.50 -22.46 -4.20
N PRO A 315 0.91 -22.24 -5.47
CA PRO A 315 1.66 -23.23 -6.23
C PRO A 315 3.09 -23.41 -5.70
N PHE A 316 3.49 -22.61 -4.72
CA PHE A 316 4.82 -22.60 -4.14
C PHE A 316 4.84 -23.31 -2.79
N ARG A 317 5.99 -23.89 -2.44
CA ARG A 317 6.19 -24.48 -1.13
C ARG A 317 6.13 -23.41 -0.02
N GLY A 318 5.51 -23.77 1.10
CA GLY A 318 5.43 -22.92 2.30
C GLY A 318 4.36 -21.84 2.20
N GLU A 319 4.29 -21.05 3.22
CA GLU A 319 3.36 -19.93 3.45
C GLU A 319 4.02 -18.90 4.37
N LYS A 320 3.28 -17.89 4.83
CA LYS A 320 3.72 -16.88 5.82
C LYS A 320 4.54 -17.53 6.95
N ASN A 321 5.58 -16.83 7.40
CA ASN A 321 6.54 -17.27 8.44
C ASN A 321 7.46 -18.42 8.02
N THR A 322 7.52 -18.79 6.74
CA THR A 322 8.47 -19.77 6.24
C THR A 322 9.51 -19.14 5.33
N ASN A 323 10.67 -19.80 5.15
CA ASN A 323 11.74 -19.36 4.26
C ASN A 323 11.59 -19.93 2.83
N TRP A 324 10.38 -20.26 2.43
CA TRP A 324 10.07 -20.83 1.14
C TRP A 324 9.31 -19.81 0.26
N GLU A 325 9.30 -20.07 -1.03
CA GLU A 325 8.64 -19.22 -2.05
C GLU A 325 7.20 -18.82 -1.67
N GLY A 326 6.43 -19.74 -1.05
CA GLY A 326 5.05 -19.47 -0.65
C GLY A 326 4.90 -18.39 0.42
N GLY A 327 5.94 -18.14 1.23
CA GLY A 327 5.95 -17.06 2.22
C GLY A 327 6.36 -15.72 1.64
N TRP A 328 7.19 -15.72 0.59
CA TRP A 328 7.86 -14.54 0.05
C TRP A 328 7.31 -14.06 -1.29
N ARG A 329 6.87 -14.99 -2.14
CA ARG A 329 6.41 -14.69 -3.49
C ARG A 329 4.93 -14.32 -3.49
N VAL A 330 4.67 -13.03 -3.65
CA VAL A 330 3.36 -12.40 -3.48
C VAL A 330 2.77 -11.88 -4.79
N PRO A 331 1.46 -11.63 -4.89
CA PRO A 331 0.88 -10.96 -6.05
C PRO A 331 1.37 -9.51 -6.13
N CYS A 332 1.59 -9.04 -7.36
CA CYS A 332 1.80 -7.62 -7.64
C CYS A 332 1.24 -7.25 -9.01
N ALA A 333 0.42 -6.21 -9.05
CA ALA A 333 -0.07 -5.60 -10.27
C ALA A 333 0.21 -4.09 -10.23
N VAL A 334 0.71 -3.54 -11.35
CA VAL A 334 1.07 -2.12 -11.44
C VAL A 334 0.46 -1.50 -12.69
N ARG A 335 -0.33 -0.44 -12.50
CA ARG A 335 -0.77 0.43 -13.57
C ARG A 335 0.07 1.71 -13.57
N TRP A 336 0.75 1.98 -14.67
CA TRP A 336 1.57 3.17 -14.83
C TRP A 336 1.43 3.70 -16.27
N PRO A 337 0.43 4.55 -16.53
CA PRO A 337 0.15 5.05 -17.87
C PRO A 337 1.37 5.73 -18.52
N GLY A 338 1.60 5.44 -19.78
CA GLY A 338 2.73 5.97 -20.54
C GLY A 338 4.08 5.31 -20.27
N VAL A 339 4.22 4.51 -19.21
CA VAL A 339 5.46 3.81 -18.84
C VAL A 339 5.32 2.29 -18.99
N VAL A 340 4.24 1.74 -18.47
CA VAL A 340 3.96 0.30 -18.51
C VAL A 340 2.96 -0.01 -19.61
N LYS A 341 3.26 -1.01 -20.41
CA LYS A 341 2.34 -1.48 -21.47
C LYS A 341 1.16 -2.22 -20.85
N PRO A 342 -0.09 -1.79 -21.12
CA PRO A 342 -1.29 -2.47 -20.63
C PRO A 342 -1.35 -3.95 -21.01
N GLY A 343 -1.81 -4.78 -20.08
CA GLY A 343 -1.95 -6.23 -20.25
C GLY A 343 -0.65 -7.00 -20.38
N SER A 344 0.46 -6.42 -19.93
CA SER A 344 1.76 -7.09 -19.96
C SER A 344 1.98 -8.02 -18.75
N ILE A 345 2.92 -8.96 -18.92
CA ILE A 345 3.38 -9.86 -17.87
C ILE A 345 4.90 -9.70 -17.77
N SER A 346 5.40 -9.50 -16.56
CA SER A 346 6.83 -9.43 -16.26
C SER A 346 7.26 -10.65 -15.46
N ASN A 347 8.29 -11.35 -15.96
CA ASN A 347 8.96 -12.47 -15.27
C ASN A 347 10.30 -12.02 -14.66
N GLY A 348 10.59 -10.71 -14.65
CA GLY A 348 11.74 -10.17 -13.95
C GLY A 348 11.53 -10.26 -12.44
N ILE A 349 12.61 -10.58 -11.72
CA ILE A 349 12.58 -10.58 -10.26
C ILE A 349 12.48 -9.14 -9.77
N VAL A 350 11.47 -8.84 -8.97
CA VAL A 350 11.23 -7.54 -8.33
C VAL A 350 10.92 -7.78 -6.86
N HIS A 351 11.42 -6.93 -6.00
CA HIS A 351 11.22 -7.00 -4.55
C HIS A 351 10.57 -5.72 -4.01
N HIS A 352 9.96 -5.79 -2.84
CA HIS A 352 9.40 -4.63 -2.13
C HIS A 352 10.40 -3.46 -2.04
N MET A 353 11.68 -3.75 -1.78
CA MET A 353 12.74 -2.74 -1.67
C MET A 353 12.96 -1.90 -2.94
N ASP A 354 12.58 -2.40 -4.11
CA ASP A 354 12.81 -1.73 -5.39
C ASP A 354 11.89 -0.52 -5.60
N TRP A 355 10.82 -0.40 -4.81
CA TRP A 355 9.82 0.66 -4.99
C TRP A 355 10.26 2.01 -4.43
N LEU A 356 11.06 2.05 -3.35
CA LEU A 356 11.57 3.32 -2.85
C LEU A 356 12.35 4.08 -3.94
N PRO A 357 13.41 3.52 -4.56
CA PRO A 357 14.12 4.22 -5.63
C PRO A 357 13.24 4.45 -6.86
N THR A 358 12.30 3.54 -7.15
CA THR A 358 11.41 3.65 -8.32
C THR A 358 10.46 4.84 -8.18
N PHE A 359 9.75 4.99 -7.06
CA PHE A 359 8.82 6.10 -6.85
C PHE A 359 9.54 7.45 -6.75
N VAL A 360 10.69 7.49 -6.10
CA VAL A 360 11.48 8.72 -5.99
C VAL A 360 12.04 9.15 -7.35
N ALA A 361 12.43 8.18 -8.20
CA ALA A 361 12.82 8.47 -9.58
C ALA A 361 11.64 8.96 -10.42
N ALA A 362 10.44 8.37 -10.25
CA ALA A 362 9.21 8.84 -10.91
C ALA A 362 8.84 10.27 -10.49
N ALA A 363 9.14 10.66 -9.25
CA ALA A 363 8.98 12.02 -8.73
C ALA A 363 10.05 13.01 -9.25
N GLY A 364 11.04 12.52 -10.02
CA GLY A 364 12.05 13.34 -10.68
C GLY A 364 13.46 13.33 -10.05
N LYS A 365 13.67 12.62 -8.93
CA LYS A 365 14.98 12.48 -8.29
C LYS A 365 15.62 11.13 -8.66
N LYS A 366 16.57 11.13 -9.61
CA LYS A 366 17.14 9.90 -10.17
C LYS A 366 18.29 9.28 -9.36
N ASP A 367 18.97 10.08 -8.54
CA ASP A 367 20.22 9.71 -7.88
C ASP A 367 20.04 9.35 -6.40
N VAL A 368 18.86 8.86 -6.05
CA VAL A 368 18.49 8.53 -4.67
C VAL A 368 19.41 7.48 -4.02
N LYS A 369 19.96 6.57 -4.82
CA LYS A 369 20.89 5.54 -4.31
C LYS A 369 22.19 6.14 -3.78
N GLU A 370 22.75 7.11 -4.48
CA GLU A 370 24.02 7.77 -4.09
C GLU A 370 23.82 8.55 -2.79
N ASP A 371 22.74 9.33 -2.68
CA ASP A 371 22.40 10.07 -1.46
C ASP A 371 22.20 9.17 -0.24
N LEU A 372 21.55 8.01 -0.43
CA LEU A 372 21.30 7.05 0.64
C LEU A 372 22.56 6.27 1.03
N LEU A 373 23.45 5.97 0.07
CA LEU A 373 24.70 5.27 0.32
C LEU A 373 25.69 6.14 1.09
N ASP A 374 25.77 7.43 0.79
CA ASP A 374 26.67 8.38 1.46
C ASP A 374 26.34 8.54 2.96
N GLY A 375 25.06 8.45 3.35
CA GLY A 375 24.62 8.41 4.74
C GLY A 375 25.04 7.14 5.50
N TYR A 376 25.30 6.03 4.78
CA TYR A 376 25.63 4.73 5.36
C TYR A 376 27.12 4.35 5.31
N THR A 377 27.92 5.02 4.51
CA THR A 377 29.38 4.78 4.46
C THR A 377 30.13 5.44 5.61
N SER A 378 29.47 6.30 6.40
CA SER A 378 30.03 6.98 7.56
C SER A 378 29.77 6.25 8.90
N GLN A 379 29.12 5.09 8.90
CA GLN A 379 28.94 4.19 10.02
C GLN A 379 29.68 2.86 9.77
#